data_f49e8cfe63e0bcaa8019edd408ff55a9
#
_entry.id   f49e8cfe63e0bcaa8019edd408ff55a9
#
_cell.length_a   1.000
_cell.length_b   1.000
_cell.length_c   1.000
_cell.angle_alpha   90.00
_cell.angle_beta   90.00
_cell.angle_gamma   90.00
#
_symmetry.space_group_name_H-M   'P 1'
#
loop_
_entity.id
_entity.type
_entity.pdbx_description
1 polymer ?
#
loop_
_entity_poly.entity_id
_entity_poly.type
_entity_poly.pdbx_seq_one_letter_code
_entity_poly.pdbx_strand_id
1 'polypeptide(L)' 'MNDKGGEEMTLDLKRLKAERIAKGLTQDDMARLMGWNSRTPYVKRENGYIAIGANELARMAKILGYSIDELGIFFA' A
#
# COMPACT_ATOMS: atom_id res chain seq x y z
N MET A 1 8.66 12.47 -24.23
CA MET A 1 8.71 12.36 -23.68
C MET A 1 8.49 12.33 -23.13
N ASN A 2 8.45 12.41 -23.09
CA ASN A 2 8.30 12.36 -22.40
C ASN A 2 8.22 12.62 -21.66
N ASP A 3 8.20 12.56 -21.42
CA ASP A 3 8.24 12.76 -20.70
C ASP A 3 7.97 12.79 -20.02
N LYS A 4 8.01 12.60 -19.97
CA LYS A 4 7.83 12.56 -19.14
C LYS A 4 7.78 12.67 -18.20
N GLY A 5 8.02 12.47 -18.54
CA GLY A 5 8.63 12.26 -17.38
C GLY A 5 7.96 12.59 -16.10
N GLY A 6 8.39 13.06 -15.28
CA GLY A 6 7.88 13.33 -13.97
C GLY A 6 6.40 13.14 -13.71
N GLU A 7 5.64 12.91 -14.75
CA GLU A 7 4.19 12.76 -14.58
C GLU A 7 3.78 11.39 -14.09
N GLU A 8 4.67 10.42 -14.22
CA GLU A 8 4.32 9.07 -13.79
C GLU A 8 4.40 8.95 -12.28
N MET A 9 3.29 8.59 -11.67
CA MET A 9 3.23 8.42 -10.22
C MET A 9 3.49 6.97 -9.88
N THR A 10 4.46 6.74 -9.02
CA THR A 10 4.84 5.40 -8.60
C THR A 10 4.42 5.20 -7.14
N LEU A 11 3.82 4.07 -6.87
CA LEU A 11 3.44 3.72 -5.50
C LEU A 11 4.69 3.57 -4.64
N ASP A 12 4.70 4.27 -3.52
CA ASP A 12 5.83 4.27 -2.59
C ASP A 12 5.66 3.14 -1.56
N LEU A 13 6.23 1.99 -1.87
CA LEU A 13 6.08 0.82 -0.99
C LEU A 13 6.79 1.01 0.34
N LYS A 14 7.86 1.81 0.36
CA LYS A 14 8.53 2.12 1.62
C LYS A 14 7.62 2.94 2.53
N ARG A 15 6.85 3.84 1.95
CA ARG A 15 5.90 4.62 2.73
C ARG A 15 4.79 3.72 3.27
N LEU A 16 4.30 2.81 2.45
CA LEU A 16 3.29 1.85 2.89
C LEU A 16 3.78 1.05 4.08
N LYS A 17 4.99 0.52 4.00
CA LYS A 17 5.59 -0.23 5.10
C LYS A 17 5.75 0.64 6.34
N ALA A 18 6.24 1.86 6.16
CA ALA A 18 6.46 2.77 7.28
C ALA A 18 5.16 3.10 8.00
N GLU A 19 4.09 3.35 7.25
CA GLU A 19 2.79 3.65 7.84
C GLU A 19 2.23 2.44 8.59
N ARG A 20 2.43 1.25 8.04
CA ARG A 20 2.02 0.03 8.72
C ARG A 20 2.73 -0.12 10.06
N ILE A 21 4.04 0.05 10.05
CA ILE A 21 4.84 -0.09 11.27
C ILE A 21 4.47 1.00 12.29
N ALA A 22 4.26 2.23 11.81
CA ALA A 22 3.86 3.33 12.68
C ALA A 22 2.53 3.05 13.36
N LYS A 23 1.65 2.29 12.70
CA LYS A 23 0.35 1.92 13.24
C LYS A 23 0.44 0.72 14.18
N GLY A 24 1.62 0.11 14.29
CA GLY A 24 1.81 -1.07 15.14
C GLY A 24 1.27 -2.36 14.54
N LEU A 25 1.09 -2.40 13.21
CA LEU A 25 0.53 -3.57 12.55
C LEU A 25 1.62 -4.42 11.94
N THR A 26 1.49 -5.75 12.12
CA THR A 26 2.37 -6.70 11.42
C THR A 26 1.84 -6.94 10.01
N GLN A 27 2.67 -7.59 9.19
CA GLN A 27 2.20 -8.00 7.87
C GLN A 27 1.05 -8.99 7.97
N ASP A 28 1.08 -9.87 8.97
CA ASP A 28 -0.04 -10.77 9.26
C ASP A 28 -1.31 -9.99 9.58
N ASP A 29 -1.19 -8.95 10.39
CA ASP A 29 -2.34 -8.12 10.75
C ASP A 29 -2.95 -7.50 9.50
N MET A 30 -2.11 -6.94 8.63
CA MET A 30 -2.59 -6.31 7.40
C MET A 30 -3.29 -7.32 6.49
N ALA A 31 -2.69 -8.50 6.34
CA ALA A 31 -3.29 -9.53 5.50
C ALA A 31 -4.67 -9.92 6.03
N ARG A 32 -4.78 -10.10 7.33
CA ARG A 32 -6.04 -10.47 7.95
C ARG A 32 -7.09 -9.38 7.78
N LEU A 33 -6.69 -8.13 7.99
CA LEU A 33 -7.60 -6.99 7.83
C LEU A 33 -8.01 -6.77 6.38
N MET A 34 -7.18 -7.22 5.43
CA MET A 34 -7.54 -7.22 4.01
C MET A 34 -8.46 -8.38 3.63
N GLY A 35 -8.67 -9.33 4.54
CA GLY A 35 -9.52 -10.48 4.27
C GLY A 35 -8.79 -11.67 3.68
N TRP A 36 -7.48 -11.68 3.72
CA TRP A 36 -6.70 -12.80 3.19
C TRP A 36 -6.43 -13.84 4.28
N ASN A 37 -6.33 -15.13 3.86
CA ASN A 37 -6.19 -16.24 4.79
C ASN A 37 -4.78 -16.44 5.29
N SER A 38 -3.79 -15.85 4.63
CA SER A 38 -2.40 -15.94 5.04
C SER A 38 -1.73 -14.60 4.78
N ARG A 39 -0.51 -14.43 5.29
CA ARG A 39 0.18 -13.16 5.11
C ARG A 39 0.82 -13.01 3.74
N THR A 40 1.02 -14.11 3.02
CA THR A 40 1.76 -14.11 1.75
C THR A 40 1.23 -13.11 0.73
N PRO A 41 -0.10 -13.01 0.48
CA PRO A 41 -0.59 -12.03 -0.47
C PRO A 41 -0.22 -10.59 -0.12
N TYR A 42 -0.21 -10.26 1.17
CA TYR A 42 0.18 -8.92 1.58
C TYR A 42 1.69 -8.72 1.43
N VAL A 43 2.49 -9.68 1.90
CA VAL A 43 3.94 -9.60 1.83
C VAL A 43 4.41 -9.38 0.40
N LYS A 44 3.84 -10.13 -0.55
CA LYS A 44 4.22 -9.99 -1.96
C LYS A 44 3.92 -8.60 -2.51
N ARG A 45 2.84 -7.99 -2.05
CA ARG A 45 2.48 -6.64 -2.48
C ARG A 45 3.37 -5.59 -1.86
N GLU A 46 3.61 -5.69 -0.57
CA GLU A 46 4.47 -4.72 0.11
C GLU A 46 5.91 -4.79 -0.43
N ASN A 47 6.35 -5.97 -0.84
CA ASN A 47 7.70 -6.17 -1.39
C ASN A 47 7.78 -5.93 -2.90
N GLY A 48 6.66 -5.63 -3.54
CA GLY A 48 6.67 -5.28 -4.96
C GLY A 48 6.62 -6.45 -5.91
N TYR A 49 6.40 -7.68 -5.43
CA TYR A 49 6.31 -8.84 -6.31
C TYR A 49 4.97 -8.92 -7.03
N ILE A 50 3.93 -8.37 -6.44
CA ILE A 50 2.60 -8.31 -7.02
C ILE A 50 2.15 -6.85 -6.93
N ALA A 51 1.60 -6.33 -8.04
CA ALA A 51 1.11 -4.96 -8.06
C ALA A 51 -0.09 -4.81 -7.14
N ILE A 52 -0.17 -3.67 -6.46
CA ILE A 52 -1.31 -3.35 -5.61
C ILE A 52 -2.36 -2.69 -6.49
N GLY A 53 -3.56 -3.29 -6.53
CA GLY A 53 -4.66 -2.71 -7.26
C GLY A 53 -5.23 -1.47 -6.56
N ALA A 54 -5.97 -0.66 -7.32
CA ALA A 54 -6.51 0.59 -6.77
C ALA A 54 -7.44 0.33 -5.58
N ASN A 55 -8.30 -0.67 -5.68
CA ASN A 55 -9.21 -1.00 -4.59
C ASN A 55 -8.47 -1.53 -3.37
N GLU A 56 -7.40 -2.28 -3.62
CA GLU A 56 -6.56 -2.79 -2.53
C GLU A 56 -5.88 -1.65 -1.80
N LEU A 57 -5.33 -0.70 -2.54
CA LEU A 57 -4.67 0.43 -1.93
C LEU A 57 -5.64 1.27 -1.10
N ALA A 58 -6.83 1.50 -1.63
CA ALA A 58 -7.84 2.25 -0.88
C ALA A 58 -8.19 1.56 0.44
N ARG A 59 -8.29 0.23 0.41
CA ARG A 59 -8.58 -0.52 1.63
C ARG A 59 -7.41 -0.51 2.61
N MET A 60 -6.19 -0.67 2.09
CA MET A 60 -5.00 -0.58 2.93
C MET A 60 -4.90 0.79 3.60
N ALA A 61 -5.14 1.85 2.83
CA ALA A 61 -5.09 3.20 3.37
C ALA A 61 -6.11 3.38 4.49
N LYS A 62 -7.32 2.87 4.29
CA LYS A 62 -8.36 2.95 5.30
C LYS A 62 -7.95 2.23 6.59
N ILE A 63 -7.37 1.05 6.45
CA ILE A 63 -6.85 0.29 7.61
C ILE A 63 -5.81 1.13 8.35
N LEU A 64 -4.99 1.86 7.62
CA LEU A 64 -3.94 2.69 8.19
C LEU A 64 -4.45 4.04 8.69
N GLY A 65 -5.75 4.31 8.55
CA GLY A 65 -6.35 5.52 9.11
C GLY A 65 -6.45 6.68 8.13
N TYR A 66 -6.30 6.42 6.83
CA TYR A 66 -6.37 7.46 5.81
C TYR A 66 -7.65 7.35 5.00
N SER A 67 -8.19 8.51 4.61
CA SER A 67 -9.35 8.54 3.72
C SER A 67 -8.89 8.37 2.27
N ILE A 68 -9.86 8.13 1.38
CA ILE A 68 -9.56 8.01 -0.04
C ILE A 68 -8.95 9.28 -0.61
N ASP A 69 -9.30 10.44 -0.02
CA ASP A 69 -8.76 11.72 -0.47
C ASP A 69 -7.28 11.88 -0.13
N GLU A 70 -6.77 11.04 0.76
CA GLU A 70 -5.40 11.13 1.24
C GLU A 70 -4.47 10.10 0.59
N LEU A 71 -4.95 9.38 -0.44
CA LEU A 71 -4.15 8.34 -1.07
C LEU A 71 -2.85 8.86 -1.68
N GLY A 72 -2.79 10.16 -1.98
CA GLY A 72 -1.59 10.76 -2.56
C GLY A 72 -0.33 10.56 -1.75
N ILE A 73 -0.46 10.36 -0.42
CA ILE A 73 0.72 10.17 0.42
C ILE A 73 1.49 8.89 0.07
N PHE A 74 0.81 7.93 -0.59
CA PHE A 74 1.44 6.66 -0.95
C PHE A 74 2.09 6.68 -2.33
N PHE A 75 2.12 7.82 -2.98
CA PHE A 75 2.75 7.96 -4.30
C PHE A 75 3.96 8.87 -4.21
N ALA A 76 5.04 8.43 -4.86
CA ALA A 76 6.28 9.20 -4.88
C ALA A 76 6.36 10.05 -6.14
#